data_0d0e36374fb65f125c4d443fe23841d0
#
_entry.id   0d0e36374fb65f125c4d443fe23841d0
#
_cell.length_a   1.000
_cell.length_b   1.000
_cell.length_c   1.000
_cell.angle_alpha   90.00
_cell.angle_beta   90.00
_cell.angle_gamma   90.00
#
_symmetry.space_group_name_H-M   'P 1'
#
loop_
_entity.id
_entity.type
_entity.pdbx_description
1 polymer ?
#
loop_
_entity_poly.entity_id
_entity_poly.type
_entity_poly.pdbx_seq_one_letter_code
_entity_poly.pdbx_strand_id
1 'polypeptide(L)'
;AWKAGGEGRIACNQVLYHLEECAIEHAVQPWCEDHGIAVVAYSPFGHGSFPGPRTPGGRVLDEIAANHGATARHVALRFLTRRPSTFTIPKASSPEHTAANASAGPLRLTEDEFMRIDAAFPRGPGPRHLPML
;
A
#
# COMPACT_ATOMS: atom_id res chain seq x y z
N ALA A 1 5.16 -1.21 23.09
CA ALA A 1 6.43 -0.65 22.58
C ALA A 1 6.52 0.86 22.85
N TRP A 2 5.54 1.67 22.46
CA TRP A 2 5.52 3.12 22.66
C TRP A 2 5.70 3.54 24.13
N LYS A 3 4.90 2.95 25.03
CA LYS A 3 4.98 3.24 26.47
C LYS A 3 6.33 2.85 27.10
N ALA A 4 7.00 1.83 26.58
CA ALA A 4 8.29 1.38 27.08
C ALA A 4 9.48 2.12 26.42
N GLY A 5 9.34 2.50 25.14
CA GLY A 5 10.40 3.16 24.39
C GLY A 5 10.50 4.67 24.62
N GLY A 6 9.39 5.30 24.95
CA GLY A 6 9.25 6.75 25.01
C GLY A 6 9.07 7.40 23.65
N GLU A 7 8.67 8.67 23.65
CA GLU A 7 8.41 9.46 22.47
C GLU A 7 9.70 9.65 21.64
N GLY A 8 9.56 9.58 20.30
CA GLY A 8 10.69 9.77 19.37
C GLY A 8 11.68 8.62 19.26
N ARG A 9 11.49 7.51 19.99
CA ARG A 9 12.40 6.35 19.95
C ARG A 9 12.02 5.28 18.95
N ILE A 10 10.80 5.34 18.39
CA ILE A 10 10.33 4.42 17.34
C ILE A 10 10.29 5.19 16.02
N ALA A 11 11.16 4.84 15.10
CA ALA A 11 11.25 5.48 13.79
C ALA A 11 10.17 4.97 12.80
N CYS A 12 9.87 3.67 12.84
CA CYS A 12 8.89 3.07 11.94
C CYS A 12 8.16 1.89 12.57
N ASN A 13 7.00 1.57 12.01
CA ASN A 13 6.24 0.37 12.27
C ASN A 13 6.11 -0.43 10.97
N GLN A 14 6.61 -1.66 10.93
CA GLN A 14 6.54 -2.52 9.76
C GLN A 14 5.33 -3.45 9.86
N VAL A 15 4.44 -3.38 8.87
CA VAL A 15 3.13 -4.03 8.88
C VAL A 15 2.78 -4.65 7.52
N LEU A 16 1.91 -5.66 7.52
CA LEU A 16 1.29 -6.17 6.30
C LEU A 16 0.34 -5.11 5.74
N TYR A 17 0.54 -4.73 4.47
CA TYR A 17 -0.34 -3.79 3.80
C TYR A 17 -0.29 -3.96 2.29
N HIS A 18 -1.42 -4.33 1.71
CA HIS A 18 -1.64 -4.42 0.27
C HIS A 18 -3.12 -4.17 -0.05
N LEU A 19 -3.49 -4.11 -1.33
CA LEU A 19 -4.83 -3.72 -1.76
C LEU A 19 -5.97 -4.55 -1.13
N GLU A 20 -5.76 -5.85 -0.95
CA GLU A 20 -6.75 -6.76 -0.35
C GLU A 20 -6.62 -6.87 1.18
N GLU A 21 -5.64 -6.20 1.78
CA GLU A 21 -5.40 -6.16 3.22
C GLU A 21 -5.04 -4.75 3.68
N CYS A 22 -6.06 -3.97 3.94
CA CYS A 22 -5.98 -2.56 4.35
C CYS A 22 -6.37 -2.33 5.82
N ALA A 23 -6.36 -3.37 6.67
CA ALA A 23 -6.79 -3.29 8.06
C ALA A 23 -6.04 -2.23 8.89
N ILE A 24 -4.78 -1.95 8.56
CA ILE A 24 -3.99 -0.92 9.24
C ILE A 24 -4.58 0.49 9.13
N GLU A 25 -5.36 0.75 8.08
CA GLU A 25 -5.97 2.06 7.85
C GLU A 25 -7.04 2.44 8.87
N HIS A 26 -7.59 1.47 9.62
CA HIS A 26 -8.60 1.74 10.63
C HIS A 26 -8.04 2.42 11.89
N ALA A 27 -6.81 2.05 12.30
CA ALA A 27 -6.27 2.54 13.57
C ALA A 27 -4.74 2.73 13.54
N VAL A 28 -3.99 1.75 13.01
CA VAL A 28 -2.52 1.75 13.14
C VAL A 28 -1.89 2.86 12.31
N GLN A 29 -2.31 3.04 11.08
CA GLN A 29 -1.77 4.06 10.20
C GLN A 29 -2.08 5.48 10.70
N PRO A 30 -3.33 5.84 11.06
CA PRO A 30 -3.63 7.14 11.69
C PRO A 30 -2.83 7.36 12.98
N TRP A 31 -2.75 6.35 13.84
CA TRP A 31 -1.99 6.46 15.08
C TRP A 31 -0.50 6.71 14.82
N CYS A 32 0.11 6.03 13.84
CA CYS A 32 1.50 6.23 13.46
C CYS A 32 1.72 7.67 12.93
N GLU A 33 0.81 8.17 12.11
CA GLU A 33 0.85 9.54 11.59
C GLU A 33 0.80 10.58 12.71
N ASP A 34 -0.13 10.44 13.65
CA ASP A 34 -0.28 11.34 14.81
C ASP A 34 0.97 11.36 15.71
N HIS A 35 1.79 10.30 15.66
CA HIS A 35 2.99 10.17 16.50
C HIS A 35 4.31 10.31 15.72
N GLY A 36 4.25 10.74 14.45
CA GLY A 36 5.45 10.94 13.62
C GLY A 36 6.21 9.64 13.32
N ILE A 37 5.51 8.48 13.31
CA ILE A 37 6.09 7.16 13.06
C ILE A 37 5.82 6.77 11.62
N ALA A 38 6.86 6.42 10.86
CA ALA A 38 6.70 5.92 9.51
C ALA A 38 6.05 4.53 9.49
N VAL A 39 5.17 4.29 8.50
CA VAL A 39 4.64 2.96 8.20
C VAL A 39 5.44 2.33 7.08
N VAL A 40 5.98 1.14 7.30
CA VAL A 40 6.71 0.36 6.31
C VAL A 40 5.87 -0.86 5.93
N ALA A 41 5.27 -0.79 4.75
CA ALA A 41 4.36 -1.82 4.23
C ALA A 41 5.13 -2.98 3.59
N TYR A 42 5.12 -4.16 4.23
CA TYR A 42 5.66 -5.36 3.61
C TYR A 42 4.60 -6.11 2.78
N SER A 43 5.05 -6.92 1.84
CA SER A 43 4.22 -7.67 0.89
C SER A 43 3.18 -6.81 0.14
N PRO A 44 3.56 -5.66 -0.44
CA PRO A 44 2.61 -4.73 -1.08
C PRO A 44 1.87 -5.35 -2.28
N PHE A 45 2.35 -6.49 -2.79
CA PHE A 45 1.72 -7.26 -3.87
C PHE A 45 0.97 -8.51 -3.38
N GLY A 46 0.66 -8.61 -2.07
CA GLY A 46 -0.19 -9.67 -1.53
C GLY A 46 0.43 -11.06 -1.52
N HIS A 47 1.75 -11.20 -1.37
CA HIS A 47 2.45 -12.49 -1.19
C HIS A 47 2.03 -13.58 -2.21
N GLY A 48 1.93 -13.21 -3.50
CA GLY A 48 1.52 -14.11 -4.59
C GLY A 48 0.05 -14.04 -4.99
N SER A 49 -0.77 -13.27 -4.29
CA SER A 49 -2.20 -13.06 -4.56
C SER A 49 -2.52 -11.69 -5.18
N PHE A 50 -1.61 -11.12 -5.97
CA PHE A 50 -1.88 -9.86 -6.65
C PHE A 50 -3.12 -9.96 -7.55
N PRO A 51 -4.06 -9.00 -7.51
CA PRO A 51 -5.29 -9.03 -8.28
C PRO A 51 -5.05 -9.21 -9.77
N GLY A 52 -5.53 -10.31 -10.32
CA GLY A 52 -5.35 -10.61 -11.73
C GLY A 52 -6.30 -9.81 -12.64
N PRO A 53 -5.98 -9.67 -13.95
CA PRO A 53 -6.73 -8.84 -14.90
C PRO A 53 -8.20 -9.28 -15.13
N ARG A 54 -8.55 -10.49 -14.72
CA ARG A 54 -9.92 -11.01 -14.80
C ARG A 54 -10.76 -10.73 -13.56
N THR A 55 -10.15 -10.28 -12.46
CA THR A 55 -10.88 -9.89 -11.25
C THR A 55 -11.45 -8.48 -11.40
N PRO A 56 -12.54 -8.13 -10.69
CA PRO A 56 -13.07 -6.76 -10.73
C PRO A 56 -12.02 -5.71 -10.35
N GLY A 57 -11.29 -5.93 -9.25
CA GLY A 57 -10.23 -5.02 -8.80
C GLY A 57 -9.07 -4.94 -9.78
N GLY A 58 -8.64 -6.08 -10.35
CA GLY A 58 -7.56 -6.10 -11.33
C GLY A 58 -7.90 -5.30 -12.60
N ARG A 59 -9.15 -5.38 -13.08
CA ARG A 59 -9.60 -4.56 -14.21
C ARG A 59 -9.52 -3.06 -13.93
N VAL A 60 -9.93 -2.63 -12.73
CA VAL A 60 -9.81 -1.21 -12.33
C VAL A 60 -8.35 -0.76 -12.34
N LEU A 61 -7.45 -1.59 -11.82
CA LEU A 61 -6.01 -1.28 -11.83
C LEU A 61 -5.46 -1.20 -13.25
N ASP A 62 -5.83 -2.12 -14.14
CA ASP A 62 -5.36 -2.15 -15.54
C ASP A 62 -5.89 -0.95 -16.34
N GLU A 63 -7.15 -0.56 -16.15
CA GLU A 63 -7.74 0.63 -16.78
C GLU A 63 -6.99 1.91 -16.35
N ILE A 64 -6.77 2.09 -15.06
CA ILE A 64 -6.02 3.24 -14.54
C ILE A 64 -4.58 3.21 -15.08
N ALA A 65 -3.93 2.06 -15.04
CA ALA A 65 -2.57 1.89 -15.55
C ALA A 65 -2.46 2.28 -17.04
N ALA A 66 -3.42 1.88 -17.86
CA ALA A 66 -3.45 2.21 -19.29
C ALA A 66 -3.51 3.73 -19.53
N ASN A 67 -4.29 4.48 -18.73
CA ASN A 67 -4.40 5.94 -18.82
C ASN A 67 -3.07 6.65 -18.53
N HIS A 68 -2.19 6.02 -17.76
CA HIS A 68 -0.91 6.57 -17.33
C HIS A 68 0.32 5.96 -18.04
N GLY A 69 0.13 5.05 -19.00
CA GLY A 69 1.23 4.30 -19.59
C GLY A 69 2.04 3.49 -18.55
N ALA A 70 1.37 3.05 -17.50
CA ALA A 70 1.95 2.35 -16.35
C ALA A 70 1.49 0.88 -16.30
N THR A 71 1.79 0.19 -15.23
CA THR A 71 1.30 -1.17 -14.94
C THR A 71 0.39 -1.16 -13.71
N ALA A 72 -0.49 -2.17 -13.57
CA ALA A 72 -1.31 -2.35 -12.38
C ALA A 72 -0.49 -2.36 -11.08
N ARG A 73 0.75 -2.89 -11.12
CA ARG A 73 1.67 -2.88 -9.96
C ARG A 73 2.14 -1.48 -9.60
N HIS A 74 2.41 -0.62 -10.59
CA HIS A 74 2.75 0.79 -10.34
C HIS A 74 1.58 1.53 -9.70
N VAL A 75 0.36 1.31 -10.20
CA VAL A 75 -0.86 1.88 -9.62
C VAL A 75 -1.05 1.43 -8.18
N ALA A 76 -0.88 0.13 -7.90
CA ALA A 76 -0.97 -0.41 -6.54
C ALA A 76 0.07 0.22 -5.59
N LEU A 77 1.34 0.28 -5.98
CA LEU A 77 2.39 0.92 -5.16
C LEU A 77 2.08 2.40 -4.91
N ARG A 78 1.62 3.13 -5.94
CA ARG A 78 1.26 4.54 -5.78
C ARG A 78 0.06 4.73 -4.88
N PHE A 79 -0.94 3.86 -4.95
CA PHE A 79 -2.09 3.88 -4.05
C PHE A 79 -1.66 3.63 -2.59
N LEU A 80 -0.86 2.62 -2.33
CA LEU A 80 -0.40 2.27 -0.98
C LEU A 80 0.48 3.38 -0.37
N THR A 81 1.22 4.12 -1.19
CA THR A 81 2.06 5.25 -0.75
C THR A 81 1.39 6.62 -0.89
N ARG A 82 0.04 6.67 -0.93
CA ARG A 82 -0.70 7.94 -1.03
C ARG A 82 -0.55 8.84 0.19
N ARG A 83 -0.25 8.25 1.35
CA ARG A 83 0.02 8.99 2.59
C ARG A 83 1.52 9.24 2.75
N PRO A 84 1.94 10.47 3.12
CA PRO A 84 3.36 10.85 3.14
C PRO A 84 4.25 10.02 4.06
N SER A 85 3.68 9.48 5.15
CA SER A 85 4.40 8.67 6.15
C SER A 85 4.47 7.18 5.81
N THR A 86 3.89 6.75 4.67
CA THR A 86 3.81 5.32 4.29
C THR A 86 4.79 5.00 3.17
N PHE A 87 5.61 4.00 3.40
CA PHE A 87 6.59 3.45 2.46
C PHE A 87 6.26 1.99 2.17
N THR A 88 6.53 1.53 0.96
CA THR A 88 6.39 0.12 0.58
C THR A 88 7.75 -0.51 0.32
N ILE A 89 7.89 -1.80 0.66
CA ILE A 89 9.11 -2.59 0.42
C ILE A 89 8.81 -3.78 -0.51
N PRO A 90 8.52 -3.52 -1.81
CA PRO A 90 8.28 -4.58 -2.77
C PRO A 90 9.55 -5.39 -3.01
N LYS A 91 9.43 -6.72 -2.91
CA LYS A 91 10.55 -7.60 -3.25
C LYS A 91 10.86 -7.49 -4.74
N ALA A 92 12.14 -7.39 -5.07
CA ALA A 92 12.66 -7.49 -6.43
C ALA A 92 13.85 -8.46 -6.44
N SER A 93 13.91 -9.32 -7.46
CA SER A 93 14.99 -10.32 -7.63
C SER A 93 15.94 -9.96 -8.78
N SER A 94 15.68 -8.85 -9.47
CA SER A 94 16.53 -8.34 -10.55
C SER A 94 16.59 -6.81 -10.54
N PRO A 95 17.65 -6.20 -11.12
CA PRO A 95 17.75 -4.75 -11.29
C PRO A 95 16.56 -4.15 -12.04
N GLU A 96 16.06 -4.85 -13.07
CA GLU A 96 14.93 -4.42 -13.89
C GLU A 96 13.65 -4.32 -13.04
N HIS A 97 13.38 -5.30 -12.19
CA HIS A 97 12.24 -5.28 -11.26
C HIS A 97 12.39 -4.18 -10.21
N THR A 98 13.61 -3.91 -9.75
CA THR A 98 13.88 -2.81 -8.82
C THR A 98 13.58 -1.47 -9.48
N ALA A 99 14.07 -1.25 -10.70
CA ALA A 99 13.79 -0.04 -11.47
C ALA A 99 12.29 0.13 -11.76
N ALA A 100 11.61 -0.95 -12.15
CA ALA A 100 10.17 -0.96 -12.35
C ALA A 100 9.40 -0.56 -11.09
N ASN A 101 9.74 -1.13 -9.93
CA ASN A 101 9.10 -0.74 -8.66
C ASN A 101 9.34 0.75 -8.33
N ALA A 102 10.56 1.25 -8.54
CA ALA A 102 10.91 2.64 -8.28
C ALA A 102 10.16 3.63 -9.20
N SER A 103 9.83 3.22 -10.43
CA SER A 103 9.09 4.05 -11.39
C SER A 103 7.63 4.32 -10.99
N ALA A 104 7.10 3.64 -9.97
CA ALA A 104 5.81 3.97 -9.38
C ALA A 104 5.80 5.31 -8.63
N GLY A 105 6.95 5.77 -8.12
CA GLY A 105 7.05 6.99 -7.29
C GLY A 105 6.55 8.26 -7.97
N PRO A 106 6.97 8.57 -9.21
CA PRO A 106 6.50 9.75 -9.95
C PRO A 106 5.05 9.70 -10.44
N LEU A 107 4.40 8.52 -10.43
CA LEU A 107 3.03 8.38 -10.91
C LEU A 107 2.07 9.30 -10.12
N ARG A 108 1.20 10.01 -10.83
CA ARG A 108 0.19 10.91 -10.26
C ARG A 108 -1.19 10.37 -10.56
N LEU A 109 -1.84 9.80 -9.56
CA LEU A 109 -3.24 9.37 -9.63
C LEU A 109 -4.14 10.55 -9.26
N THR A 110 -5.31 10.64 -9.91
CA THR A 110 -6.36 11.60 -9.58
C THR A 110 -7.17 11.15 -8.37
N GLU A 111 -7.93 12.07 -7.77
CA GLU A 111 -8.85 11.73 -6.66
C GLU A 111 -9.91 10.70 -7.10
N ASP A 112 -10.43 10.82 -8.33
CA ASP A 112 -11.38 9.84 -8.88
C ASP A 112 -10.76 8.44 -8.99
N GLU A 113 -9.51 8.34 -9.43
CA GLU A 113 -8.79 7.07 -9.51
C GLU A 113 -8.54 6.48 -8.12
N PHE A 114 -8.20 7.29 -7.12
CA PHE A 114 -8.12 6.84 -5.73
C PHE A 114 -9.47 6.31 -5.23
N MET A 115 -10.57 7.02 -5.47
CA MET A 115 -11.90 6.57 -5.08
C MET A 115 -12.31 5.27 -5.79
N ARG A 116 -11.97 5.10 -7.06
CA ARG A 116 -12.25 3.88 -7.82
C ARG A 116 -11.48 2.69 -7.25
N ILE A 117 -10.23 2.88 -6.84
CA ILE A 117 -9.43 1.83 -6.19
C ILE A 117 -10.01 1.50 -4.82
N ASP A 118 -10.35 2.48 -3.99
CA ASP A 118 -10.99 2.25 -2.68
C ASP A 118 -12.31 1.47 -2.82
N ALA A 119 -13.12 1.77 -3.83
CA ALA A 119 -14.36 1.05 -4.11
C ALA A 119 -14.12 -0.39 -4.58
N ALA A 120 -13.06 -0.63 -5.35
CA ALA A 120 -12.69 -1.95 -5.86
C ALA A 120 -12.05 -2.85 -4.78
N PHE A 121 -11.44 -2.24 -3.75
CA PHE A 121 -10.77 -2.92 -2.64
C PHE A 121 -11.26 -2.39 -1.29
N PRO A 122 -12.52 -2.66 -0.91
CA PRO A 122 -13.09 -2.13 0.31
C PRO A 122 -12.37 -2.67 1.55
N ARG A 123 -12.08 -1.77 2.49
CA ARG A 123 -11.33 -2.10 3.73
C ARG A 123 -12.01 -3.12 4.64
N GLY A 124 -13.31 -3.35 4.47
CA GLY A 124 -14.08 -4.18 5.38
C GLY A 124 -14.19 -3.60 6.80
N PRO A 125 -14.74 -4.35 7.76
CA PRO A 125 -14.80 -3.93 9.15
C PRO A 125 -13.42 -3.98 9.80
N GLY A 126 -13.15 -3.06 10.73
CA GLY A 126 -11.90 -3.04 11.48
C GLY A 126 -11.69 -4.33 12.28
N PRO A 127 -10.60 -5.06 12.08
CA PRO A 127 -10.34 -6.32 12.79
C PRO A 127 -9.92 -6.05 14.24
N ARG A 128 -10.13 -7.05 15.12
CA ARG A 128 -9.64 -6.99 16.50
C ARG A 128 -8.11 -7.12 16.60
N HIS A 129 -7.50 -7.80 15.66
CA HIS A 129 -6.04 -8.01 15.55
C HIS A 129 -5.61 -7.80 14.11
N LEU A 130 -4.43 -7.24 13.89
CA LEU A 130 -3.88 -7.12 12.56
C LEU A 130 -3.47 -8.50 12.03
N PRO A 131 -3.78 -8.80 10.77
CA PRO A 131 -3.25 -10.00 10.11
C PRO A 131 -1.73 -9.89 9.94
N MET A 132 -1.07 -11.04 10.02
CA MET A 132 0.37 -11.20 9.75
C MET A 132 0.58 -12.41 8.84
N LEU A 133 1.64 -12.40 8.05
CA LEU A 133 2.09 -13.56 7.28
C LEU A 133 2.88 -14.51 8.15
#